data_dc4facdb98049338fe8d55c28fec44bd
#
_entry.id   dc4facdb98049338fe8d55c28fec44bd
#
_cell.length_a   1.000
_cell.length_b   1.000
_cell.length_c   1.000
_cell.angle_alpha   90.00
_cell.angle_beta   90.00
_cell.angle_gamma   90.00
#
_symmetry.space_group_name_H-M   'P 1'
#
loop_
_entity.id
_entity.type
_entity.pdbx_description
1 polymer ?
#
loop_
_entity_poly.entity_id
_entity_poly.type
_entity_poly.pdbx_seq_one_letter_code
_entity_poly.pdbx_strand_id
1 'polypeptide(L)'
;TPEQIFDHPREERTRVFINRIRDFHYLIRSSRYDLYALQAGMMQFCSKYFLPPQVQHQVQLLAEEVLQVVPLDKGEVDFALKYSEKDGSISIELLMPTIIISVWKNPKFAPDELSKAIIEGLCENIDEVVDDCPEGPRVRIRFKLKMKNEE
;
A
#
# COMPACT_ATOMS: atom_id res chain seq x y z
N THR A 1 26.13 29.72 11.40
CA THR A 1 26.90 28.72 10.68
C THR A 1 26.04 27.95 9.75
N PRO A 2 26.61 27.28 8.82
CA PRO A 2 25.82 26.47 7.93
C PRO A 2 24.95 25.48 8.66
N GLU A 3 25.42 24.95 9.75
CA GLU A 3 24.62 23.97 10.49
C GLU A 3 23.34 24.56 11.01
N GLN A 4 23.42 25.75 11.56
CA GLN A 4 22.22 26.36 12.07
C GLN A 4 21.31 26.81 10.98
N ILE A 5 21.87 27.27 9.90
CA ILE A 5 21.05 27.70 8.79
C ILE A 5 20.19 26.56 8.29
N PHE A 6 20.73 25.38 8.34
CA PHE A 6 20.02 24.22 7.82
C PHE A 6 19.07 23.61 8.80
N ASP A 7 18.93 24.16 9.99
CA ASP A 7 18.19 23.48 11.03
C ASP A 7 16.76 23.17 10.62
N HIS A 8 16.02 24.16 10.15
CA HIS A 8 14.62 23.93 9.88
C HIS A 8 14.39 22.99 8.69
N PRO A 9 14.94 23.27 7.53
CA PRO A 9 14.75 22.31 6.44
C PRO A 9 15.33 20.97 6.79
N ARG A 10 16.37 20.99 7.58
CA ARG A 10 16.97 19.78 8.00
C ARG A 10 16.09 18.97 8.89
N GLU A 11 15.36 19.60 9.77
CA GLU A 11 14.48 18.86 10.65
C GLU A 11 13.45 18.09 9.89
N GLU A 12 12.86 18.70 8.88
CA GLU A 12 11.90 17.98 8.08
C GLU A 12 12.55 16.87 7.31
N ARG A 13 13.68 17.13 6.71
CA ARG A 13 14.39 16.11 6.02
C ARG A 13 14.82 15.01 6.93
N THR A 14 15.23 15.37 8.15
CA THR A 14 15.67 14.38 9.10
C THR A 14 14.54 13.48 9.51
N ARG A 15 13.33 14.02 9.66
CA ARG A 15 12.21 13.17 9.99
C ARG A 15 11.91 12.17 8.89
N VAL A 16 11.90 12.63 7.63
CA VAL A 16 11.69 11.73 6.52
C VAL A 16 12.80 10.71 6.45
N PHE A 17 14.02 11.18 6.66
CA PHE A 17 15.16 10.29 6.59
C PHE A 17 15.16 9.25 7.70
N ILE A 18 14.77 9.64 8.90
CA ILE A 18 14.72 8.72 10.03
C ILE A 18 13.64 7.67 9.78
N ASN A 19 12.47 8.09 9.32
CA ASN A 19 11.41 7.15 9.05
C ASN A 19 11.74 6.29 7.84
N ARG A 20 12.42 6.87 6.87
CA ARG A 20 12.87 6.14 5.69
C ARG A 20 11.75 5.35 5.07
N ILE A 21 10.63 6.02 4.83
CA ILE A 21 9.51 5.38 4.17
C ILE A 21 9.68 5.59 2.68
N ARG A 22 9.71 4.48 1.95
CA ARG A 22 9.81 4.47 0.52
C ARG A 22 8.49 4.02 -0.05
N ASP A 23 8.08 4.57 -1.16
CA ASP A 23 6.82 4.17 -1.73
C ASP A 23 6.89 4.08 -3.25
N PHE A 24 5.99 3.29 -3.77
CA PHE A 24 5.76 3.11 -5.20
C PHE A 24 4.27 3.30 -5.41
N HIS A 25 3.91 4.15 -6.35
CA HIS A 25 2.50 4.47 -6.62
C HIS A 25 2.13 4.07 -8.03
N TYR A 26 0.89 3.65 -8.19
CA TYR A 26 0.34 3.34 -9.49
C TYR A 26 -1.14 3.72 -9.48
N LEU A 27 -1.55 4.54 -10.43
CA LEU A 27 -2.94 4.98 -10.50
C LEU A 27 -3.74 4.01 -11.35
N ILE A 28 -4.76 3.41 -10.76
CA ILE A 28 -5.62 2.47 -11.45
C ILE A 28 -6.91 3.18 -11.81
N ARG A 29 -7.19 3.29 -13.10
CA ARG A 29 -8.35 4.04 -13.56
C ARG A 29 -9.54 3.16 -13.85
N SER A 30 -9.32 1.86 -14.05
CA SER A 30 -10.41 0.93 -14.30
C SER A 30 -9.89 -0.47 -14.14
N SER A 31 -10.78 -1.45 -14.25
CA SER A 31 -10.38 -2.84 -14.17
C SER A 31 -9.50 -3.27 -15.35
N ARG A 32 -9.37 -2.41 -16.35
CA ARG A 32 -8.53 -2.71 -17.50
C ARG A 32 -7.12 -2.10 -17.37
N TYR A 33 -6.66 -1.93 -16.16
CA TYR A 33 -5.34 -1.39 -15.95
C TYR A 33 -4.27 -2.37 -16.42
N ASP A 34 -3.05 -1.85 -16.60
CA ASP A 34 -1.94 -2.67 -17.06
C ASP A 34 -1.31 -3.41 -15.89
N LEU A 35 -1.76 -4.64 -15.70
CA LEU A 35 -1.29 -5.45 -14.58
C LEU A 35 0.22 -5.71 -14.67
N TYR A 36 0.71 -5.91 -15.89
CA TYR A 36 2.14 -6.20 -16.04
C TYR A 36 2.99 -4.99 -15.67
N ALA A 37 2.54 -3.80 -16.03
CA ALA A 37 3.27 -2.59 -15.64
C ALA A 37 3.29 -2.43 -14.13
N LEU A 38 2.16 -2.70 -13.48
CA LEU A 38 2.09 -2.62 -12.04
C LEU A 38 3.04 -3.62 -11.39
N GLN A 39 3.01 -4.86 -11.85
CA GLN A 39 3.86 -5.90 -11.28
C GLN A 39 5.33 -5.60 -11.51
N ALA A 40 5.67 -5.13 -12.71
CA ALA A 40 7.06 -4.79 -13.00
C ALA A 40 7.54 -3.66 -12.09
N GLY A 41 6.69 -2.65 -11.89
CA GLY A 41 7.05 -1.55 -11.01
C GLY A 41 7.26 -2.00 -9.57
N MET A 42 6.39 -2.89 -9.08
CA MET A 42 6.56 -3.42 -7.74
C MET A 42 7.85 -4.21 -7.61
N MET A 43 8.17 -5.02 -8.60
CA MET A 43 9.38 -5.83 -8.52
C MET A 43 10.64 -4.97 -8.59
N GLN A 44 10.61 -3.92 -9.42
CA GLN A 44 11.72 -2.99 -9.47
C GLN A 44 11.90 -2.28 -8.12
N PHE A 45 10.80 -1.89 -7.51
CA PHE A 45 10.84 -1.26 -6.20
C PHE A 45 11.45 -2.21 -5.16
N CYS A 46 10.98 -3.45 -5.14
CA CYS A 46 11.49 -4.43 -4.19
C CYS A 46 12.97 -4.70 -4.41
N SER A 47 13.39 -4.78 -5.66
CA SER A 47 14.79 -5.03 -5.96
C SER A 47 15.66 -3.84 -5.57
N LYS A 48 15.14 -2.64 -5.77
CA LYS A 48 15.89 -1.43 -5.45
C LYS A 48 16.26 -1.38 -3.97
N TYR A 49 15.36 -1.88 -3.11
CA TYR A 49 15.59 -1.86 -1.67
C TYR A 49 16.00 -3.22 -1.13
N PHE A 50 16.41 -4.13 -2.02
CA PHE A 50 16.99 -5.41 -1.64
C PHE A 50 16.07 -6.27 -0.78
N LEU A 51 14.78 -6.23 -1.07
CA LEU A 51 13.85 -7.07 -0.33
C LEU A 51 14.07 -8.53 -0.74
N PRO A 52 14.02 -9.47 0.22
CA PRO A 52 14.26 -10.87 -0.11
C PRO A 52 13.23 -11.42 -1.11
N PRO A 53 13.59 -12.41 -1.89
CA PRO A 53 12.63 -12.98 -2.85
C PRO A 53 11.35 -13.48 -2.22
N GLN A 54 11.44 -14.02 -1.02
CA GLN A 54 10.25 -14.49 -0.33
C GLN A 54 9.30 -13.33 -0.05
N VAL A 55 9.84 -12.19 0.38
CA VAL A 55 9.04 -11.01 0.64
C VAL A 55 8.45 -10.49 -0.66
N GLN A 56 9.23 -10.48 -1.73
CA GLN A 56 8.73 -10.03 -3.03
C GLN A 56 7.56 -10.89 -3.48
N HIS A 57 7.65 -12.20 -3.27
CA HIS A 57 6.58 -13.10 -3.63
C HIS A 57 5.32 -12.82 -2.83
N GLN A 58 5.47 -12.57 -1.54
CA GLN A 58 4.33 -12.26 -0.68
C GLN A 58 3.67 -10.95 -1.08
N VAL A 59 4.47 -9.94 -1.41
CA VAL A 59 3.95 -8.66 -1.86
C VAL A 59 3.16 -8.84 -3.14
N GLN A 60 3.70 -9.60 -4.07
CA GLN A 60 3.03 -9.82 -5.35
C GLN A 60 1.71 -10.56 -5.15
N LEU A 61 1.72 -11.59 -4.33
CA LEU A 61 0.51 -12.34 -4.07
C LEU A 61 -0.55 -11.48 -3.40
N LEU A 62 -0.15 -10.69 -2.41
CA LEU A 62 -1.08 -9.82 -1.72
C LEU A 62 -1.68 -8.81 -2.69
N ALA A 63 -0.87 -8.20 -3.54
CA ALA A 63 -1.37 -7.23 -4.50
C ALA A 63 -2.39 -7.87 -5.45
N GLU A 64 -2.09 -9.06 -5.93
CA GLU A 64 -2.99 -9.74 -6.84
C GLU A 64 -4.33 -10.04 -6.19
N GLU A 65 -4.31 -10.52 -4.96
CA GLU A 65 -5.55 -10.85 -4.28
C GLU A 65 -6.36 -9.62 -3.93
N VAL A 66 -5.68 -8.58 -3.45
CA VAL A 66 -6.36 -7.34 -3.09
C VAL A 66 -7.03 -6.73 -4.31
N LEU A 67 -6.35 -6.69 -5.44
CA LEU A 67 -6.90 -6.08 -6.63
C LEU A 67 -8.03 -6.89 -7.24
N GLN A 68 -8.17 -8.14 -6.87
CA GLN A 68 -9.31 -8.93 -7.32
C GLN A 68 -10.57 -8.64 -6.52
N VAL A 69 -10.44 -8.22 -5.27
CA VAL A 69 -11.61 -8.04 -4.43
C VAL A 69 -12.07 -6.59 -4.35
N VAL A 70 -11.23 -5.65 -4.76
CA VAL A 70 -11.57 -4.24 -4.69
C VAL A 70 -12.28 -3.84 -5.97
N PRO A 71 -13.40 -3.09 -5.88
CA PRO A 71 -14.07 -2.64 -7.10
C PRO A 71 -13.26 -1.55 -7.78
N LEU A 72 -12.77 -1.85 -8.98
CA LEU A 72 -11.86 -0.97 -9.68
C LEU A 72 -12.55 -0.05 -10.68
N ASP A 73 -13.84 -0.25 -10.92
CA ASP A 73 -14.56 0.55 -11.90
C ASP A 73 -15.47 1.59 -11.28
N LYS A 74 -15.29 1.86 -10.00
CA LYS A 74 -16.09 2.85 -9.29
C LYS A 74 -15.37 4.19 -9.15
N GLY A 75 -14.24 4.33 -9.79
CA GLY A 75 -13.44 5.56 -9.71
C GLY A 75 -11.99 5.19 -9.66
N GLU A 76 -11.17 6.21 -9.69
CA GLU A 76 -9.73 6.00 -9.69
C GLU A 76 -9.28 5.49 -8.34
N VAL A 77 -8.39 4.50 -8.36
CA VAL A 77 -7.80 3.93 -7.16
C VAL A 77 -6.30 4.20 -7.20
N ASP A 78 -5.80 4.83 -6.15
CA ASP A 78 -4.36 5.07 -6.04
C ASP A 78 -3.77 3.91 -5.26
N PHE A 79 -3.00 3.08 -5.96
CA PHE A 79 -2.33 1.93 -5.37
C PHE A 79 -0.94 2.36 -4.92
N ALA A 80 -0.60 2.05 -3.69
CA ALA A 80 0.72 2.38 -3.16
C ALA A 80 1.31 1.20 -2.43
N LEU A 81 2.58 0.93 -2.73
CA LEU A 81 3.38 -0.05 -2.01
C LEU A 81 4.35 0.73 -1.15
N LYS A 82 4.32 0.52 0.15
CA LYS A 82 5.15 1.28 1.08
C LYS A 82 6.06 0.37 1.86
N TYR A 83 7.29 0.82 2.02
CA TYR A 83 8.32 0.08 2.72
C TYR A 83 9.02 1.01 3.70
N SER A 84 9.06 0.63 4.96
CA SER A 84 9.75 1.39 5.99
C SER A 84 11.11 0.76 6.24
N GLU A 85 12.16 1.50 5.93
CA GLU A 85 13.51 0.99 6.17
C GLU A 85 13.82 0.93 7.65
N LYS A 86 13.07 1.68 8.45
CA LYS A 86 13.33 1.72 9.87
C LYS A 86 13.04 0.38 10.53
N ASP A 87 11.92 -0.23 10.22
CA ASP A 87 11.55 -1.49 10.86
C ASP A 87 11.29 -2.62 9.86
N GLY A 88 11.51 -2.34 8.58
CA GLY A 88 11.31 -3.36 7.55
C GLY A 88 9.88 -3.67 7.22
N SER A 89 8.93 -2.89 7.74
CA SER A 89 7.52 -3.20 7.48
C SER A 89 7.13 -2.82 6.06
N ILE A 90 6.19 -3.57 5.52
CA ILE A 90 5.71 -3.38 4.16
C ILE A 90 4.21 -3.35 4.20
N SER A 91 3.60 -2.43 3.47
CA SER A 91 2.15 -2.36 3.38
C SER A 91 1.73 -1.96 1.99
N ILE A 92 0.50 -2.34 1.64
CA ILE A 92 -0.15 -1.91 0.42
C ILE A 92 -1.32 -1.04 0.85
N GLU A 93 -1.41 0.15 0.24
CA GLU A 93 -2.50 1.08 0.55
C GLU A 93 -3.28 1.37 -0.71
N LEU A 94 -4.59 1.43 -0.56
CA LEU A 94 -5.49 1.82 -1.64
C LEU A 94 -6.26 3.04 -1.19
N LEU A 95 -6.27 4.07 -2.04
CA LEU A 95 -7.03 5.28 -1.78
C LEU A 95 -8.12 5.36 -2.83
N MET A 96 -9.38 5.37 -2.40
CA MET A 96 -10.52 5.21 -3.28
C MET A 96 -11.58 6.25 -2.99
N PRO A 97 -12.52 6.50 -3.94
CA PRO A 97 -13.64 7.39 -3.66
C PRO A 97 -14.52 6.86 -2.53
N THR A 98 -15.16 7.77 -1.80
CA THR A 98 -16.01 7.38 -0.69
C THR A 98 -17.26 6.61 -1.11
N ILE A 99 -17.58 6.62 -2.38
CA ILE A 99 -18.70 5.85 -2.86
C ILE A 99 -18.50 4.36 -2.57
N ILE A 100 -17.27 3.96 -2.32
CA ILE A 100 -16.95 2.59 -1.96
C ILE A 100 -16.67 2.53 -0.46
N ILE A 101 -17.68 2.81 0.34
CA ILE A 101 -17.48 2.89 1.77
C ILE A 101 -17.26 1.51 2.35
N SER A 102 -16.23 1.37 3.16
CA SER A 102 -15.97 0.15 3.93
C SER A 102 -15.96 -1.10 3.04
N VAL A 103 -15.08 -1.07 2.04
CA VAL A 103 -15.00 -2.18 1.10
C VAL A 103 -14.76 -3.50 1.83
N TRP A 104 -13.85 -3.50 2.80
CA TRP A 104 -13.46 -4.74 3.45
C TRP A 104 -14.55 -5.28 4.36
N LYS A 105 -15.29 -4.39 5.01
CA LYS A 105 -16.28 -4.81 5.99
C LYS A 105 -17.69 -4.84 5.44
N ASN A 106 -17.89 -4.37 4.23
CA ASN A 106 -19.23 -4.24 3.65
C ASN A 106 -19.64 -5.55 2.97
N PRO A 107 -20.73 -6.19 3.41
CA PRO A 107 -21.13 -7.46 2.78
C PRO A 107 -21.42 -7.35 1.29
N LYS A 108 -21.80 -6.17 0.81
CA LYS A 108 -22.07 -6.00 -0.63
C LYS A 108 -20.81 -6.12 -1.46
N PHE A 109 -19.68 -5.82 -0.87
CA PHE A 109 -18.40 -5.93 -1.56
C PHE A 109 -17.56 -7.03 -0.97
N ALA A 110 -18.17 -7.94 -0.23
CA ALA A 110 -17.43 -8.99 0.43
C ALA A 110 -16.61 -9.76 -0.58
N PRO A 111 -15.34 -9.95 -0.34
CA PRO A 111 -14.53 -10.71 -1.26
C PRO A 111 -14.90 -12.18 -1.20
N ASP A 112 -14.51 -12.90 -2.24
CA ASP A 112 -14.54 -14.32 -2.23
C ASP A 112 -13.86 -14.85 -0.97
N GLU A 113 -14.40 -15.88 -0.38
CA GLU A 113 -13.88 -16.39 0.89
C GLU A 113 -12.44 -16.82 0.78
N LEU A 114 -12.07 -17.40 -0.35
CA LEU A 114 -10.70 -17.82 -0.54
C LEU A 114 -9.75 -16.63 -0.61
N SER A 115 -10.12 -15.61 -1.39
CA SER A 115 -9.29 -14.41 -1.48
C SER A 115 -9.17 -13.72 -0.13
N LYS A 116 -10.28 -13.65 0.61
CA LYS A 116 -10.27 -13.04 1.92
C LYS A 116 -9.32 -13.79 2.85
N ALA A 117 -9.40 -15.12 2.84
CA ALA A 117 -8.55 -15.93 3.69
C ALA A 117 -7.07 -15.73 3.34
N ILE A 118 -6.75 -15.64 2.06
CA ILE A 118 -5.37 -15.42 1.65
C ILE A 118 -4.88 -14.06 2.13
N ILE A 119 -5.69 -13.03 1.93
CA ILE A 119 -5.31 -11.68 2.32
C ILE A 119 -5.12 -11.60 3.84
N GLU A 120 -6.06 -12.14 4.60
CA GLU A 120 -5.96 -12.08 6.04
C GLU A 120 -4.80 -12.92 6.56
N GLY A 121 -4.45 -13.98 5.85
CA GLY A 121 -3.30 -14.77 6.22
C GLY A 121 -1.97 -14.10 5.95
N LEU A 122 -1.93 -13.22 4.96
CA LEU A 122 -0.70 -12.51 4.61
C LEU A 122 -0.51 -11.24 5.43
N CYS A 123 -1.57 -10.73 6.03
CA CYS A 123 -1.52 -9.42 6.69
C CYS A 123 -1.57 -9.56 8.19
N GLU A 124 -0.79 -8.75 8.88
CA GLU A 124 -0.92 -8.66 10.33
C GLU A 124 -1.95 -7.64 10.73
N ASN A 125 -2.32 -6.73 9.82
CA ASN A 125 -3.27 -5.69 10.13
C ASN A 125 -3.91 -5.17 8.85
N ILE A 126 -5.21 -4.89 8.91
CA ILE A 126 -5.96 -4.30 7.80
C ILE A 126 -6.78 -3.16 8.37
N ASP A 127 -6.51 -1.94 7.93
CA ASP A 127 -7.16 -0.74 8.42
C ASP A 127 -7.92 -0.03 7.32
N GLU A 128 -9.10 0.45 7.64
CA GLU A 128 -9.88 1.31 6.75
C GLU A 128 -10.16 2.63 7.45
N VAL A 129 -9.84 3.73 6.80
CA VAL A 129 -10.14 5.05 7.35
C VAL A 129 -10.65 5.95 6.24
N VAL A 130 -11.37 6.99 6.62
CA VAL A 130 -11.83 7.99 5.68
C VAL A 130 -10.91 9.19 5.78
N ASP A 131 -10.32 9.56 4.65
CA ASP A 131 -9.44 10.73 4.59
C ASP A 131 -10.19 11.90 4.00
N ASP A 132 -10.02 13.07 4.59
CA ASP A 132 -10.55 14.30 4.02
C ASP A 132 -9.54 14.85 3.05
N CYS A 133 -9.87 14.80 1.77
CA CYS A 133 -9.01 15.33 0.74
C CYS A 133 -9.61 16.61 0.18
N PRO A 134 -8.79 17.48 -0.43
CA PRO A 134 -9.34 18.71 -1.02
C PRO A 134 -10.42 18.44 -2.06
N GLU A 135 -10.32 17.33 -2.77
CA GLU A 135 -11.29 16.98 -3.80
C GLU A 135 -12.52 16.31 -3.22
N GLY A 136 -12.54 16.03 -1.95
CA GLY A 136 -13.62 15.32 -1.30
C GLY A 136 -13.09 14.16 -0.48
N PRO A 137 -13.93 13.59 0.38
CA PRO A 137 -13.47 12.48 1.23
C PRO A 137 -13.16 11.24 0.39
N ARG A 138 -12.19 10.47 0.85
CA ARG A 138 -11.80 9.23 0.20
C ARG A 138 -11.56 8.18 1.27
N VAL A 139 -11.67 6.91 0.87
CA VAL A 139 -11.43 5.79 1.75
C VAL A 139 -10.01 5.28 1.53
N ARG A 140 -9.28 5.13 2.60
CA ARG A 140 -7.93 4.55 2.55
C ARG A 140 -7.96 3.21 3.25
N ILE A 141 -7.54 2.16 2.55
CA ILE A 141 -7.40 0.83 3.14
C ILE A 141 -5.93 0.48 3.12
N ARG A 142 -5.41 0.09 4.27
CA ARG A 142 -4.01 -0.31 4.38
C ARG A 142 -3.94 -1.78 4.76
N PHE A 143 -3.19 -2.53 3.98
CA PHE A 143 -2.92 -3.94 4.23
C PHE A 143 -1.45 -4.08 4.62
N LYS A 144 -1.19 -4.26 5.90
CA LYS A 144 0.17 -4.37 6.38
C LYS A 144 0.60 -5.83 6.34
N LEU A 145 1.67 -6.10 5.62
CA LEU A 145 2.15 -7.45 5.44
C LEU A 145 2.68 -8.02 6.76
N LYS A 146 2.36 -9.28 7.03
CA LYS A 146 2.84 -9.96 8.22
C LYS A 146 4.33 -10.20 8.07
N MET A 147 5.11 -9.73 9.04
CA MET A 147 6.54 -9.91 9.02
C MET A 147 6.89 -11.25 9.61
N LYS A 148 7.75 -12.01 8.92
CA LYS A 148 8.21 -13.24 9.46
C LYS A 148 9.26 -12.93 10.44
N ASN A 149 9.07 -13.35 11.62
CA ASN A 149 10.08 -13.20 12.57
C ASN A 149 11.01 -14.19 12.44
N GLU A 150 11.92 -14.12 12.26
CA GLU A 150 12.67 -15.07 12.06
C GLU A 150 13.14 -15.59 13.11
N GLU A 151 12.84 -15.94 13.58
CA GLU A 151 13.13 -16.46 14.48
C GLU A 151 13.70 -17.03 14.41
#